data_45377b43bbcfa24c95ac5d1fe6ceff38
#
_entry.id   45377b43bbcfa24c95ac5d1fe6ceff38
#
_cell.length_a   1.000
_cell.length_b   1.000
_cell.length_c   1.000
_cell.angle_alpha   90.00
_cell.angle_beta   90.00
_cell.angle_gamma   90.00
#
_symmetry.space_group_name_H-M   'P 1'
#
loop_
_entity.id
_entity.type
_entity.pdbx_description
1 polymer ?
#
loop_
_entity_poly.entity_id
_entity_poly.type
_entity_poly.pdbx_seq_one_letter_code
_entity_poly.pdbx_strand_id
1 'polypeptide(L)'
;RVRLDGEVKTLDDPKLVPAGTKEIAVDLVVDRLVAAVDQRSRIADSLELAFREGKDRAIVLAQKSSDAPWRELHLSQSLACEICGDVFEKLTPRHFSFNHRDGACPTCDGLGKVMKFVPELIVADPEKSIREGALKPWRIGGKNLIIKHNALLKQLAEQLPYDPETPWKDLPESTRNTILFGAGERRFAFKLKRMREAKDMPFPGVIADLEESFRHTDSEGFRARLTTFMISGECPECHGTRLNARSGHVRVRTTDDATGCTFPEFMAMDVLQTQAFAKDLVARHGSNNALREVVTGVEQRLHFLLETGLGYLTLERDYGTLSGGEAQRVRLATQLGMGLIGVIYVLDEPSIGLHPHDNQKLLETIVALRDRGNTVLVVEHDEDTMRLADELIEMGPEAGTEGGQILFQGTPEACMKLPPKATRTGPYLARTLSVTREAKPKKPDGAFLTVREARANNLRGIDAKFPVGLLTCVTGVSGSGKSTLVNDILAVQAARKLNGARTLPAKHRHIENLDFFEKLVQVDQEPIGRSPRSNPASYVDLLPL
;
A
#
# COMPACT_ATOMS: atom_id res chain seq x y z
N ARG A 1 -52.07 17.92 -11.84
CA ARG A 1 -51.31 18.80 -12.75
C ARG A 1 -49.88 18.33 -12.81
N VAL A 2 -49.28 18.52 -13.95
CA VAL A 2 -47.88 18.19 -14.18
C VAL A 2 -47.18 19.35 -14.86
N ARG A 3 -45.85 19.47 -14.64
CA ARG A 3 -44.98 20.40 -15.34
C ARG A 3 -44.17 19.63 -16.37
N LEU A 4 -44.19 20.10 -17.59
CA LEU A 4 -43.49 19.57 -18.75
C LEU A 4 -42.77 20.72 -19.45
N ASP A 5 -41.47 20.60 -19.68
CA ASP A 5 -40.67 21.62 -20.38
C ASP A 5 -40.89 23.04 -19.81
N GLY A 6 -41.06 23.17 -18.48
CA GLY A 6 -41.30 24.42 -17.79
C GLY A 6 -42.76 24.90 -17.75
N GLU A 7 -43.67 24.28 -18.49
CA GLU A 7 -45.10 24.63 -18.55
C GLU A 7 -45.97 23.71 -17.70
N VAL A 8 -46.91 24.28 -16.95
CA VAL A 8 -47.85 23.49 -16.13
C VAL A 8 -49.10 23.15 -16.95
N LYS A 9 -49.32 21.83 -17.15
CA LYS A 9 -50.42 21.26 -17.90
C LYS A 9 -51.34 20.40 -17.02
N THR A 10 -52.54 20.15 -17.48
CA THR A 10 -53.44 19.21 -16.79
C THR A 10 -53.24 17.80 -17.32
N LEU A 11 -53.44 16.79 -16.47
CA LEU A 11 -53.29 15.38 -16.87
C LEU A 11 -54.30 14.94 -17.93
N ASP A 12 -55.40 15.66 -18.05
CA ASP A 12 -56.47 15.38 -19.01
C ASP A 12 -56.17 15.93 -20.42
N ASP A 13 -55.05 16.60 -20.64
CA ASP A 13 -54.64 17.12 -21.95
C ASP A 13 -54.22 15.96 -22.88
N PRO A 14 -54.97 15.67 -23.95
CA PRO A 14 -54.65 14.58 -24.88
C PRO A 14 -53.33 14.78 -25.64
N LYS A 15 -52.76 16.00 -25.61
CA LYS A 15 -51.48 16.34 -26.22
C LYS A 15 -50.32 16.38 -25.21
N LEU A 16 -50.55 15.88 -23.99
CA LEU A 16 -49.57 15.93 -22.93
C LEU A 16 -48.26 15.20 -23.28
N VAL A 17 -48.38 14.06 -23.96
CA VAL A 17 -47.24 13.26 -24.42
C VAL A 17 -47.20 13.24 -25.93
N PRO A 18 -46.13 13.74 -26.58
CA PRO A 18 -46.01 13.65 -28.04
C PRO A 18 -45.99 12.20 -28.53
N ALA A 19 -46.65 11.94 -29.64
CA ALA A 19 -46.72 10.60 -30.22
C ALA A 19 -45.29 10.09 -30.56
N GLY A 20 -44.95 8.89 -30.10
CA GLY A 20 -43.64 8.25 -30.33
C GLY A 20 -42.57 8.49 -29.26
N THR A 21 -42.85 9.23 -28.18
CA THR A 21 -41.95 9.43 -27.06
C THR A 21 -41.89 8.19 -26.19
N LYS A 22 -40.71 7.60 -25.96
CA LYS A 22 -40.52 6.42 -25.10
C LYS A 22 -40.44 6.76 -23.62
N GLU A 23 -39.80 7.88 -23.28
CA GLU A 23 -39.66 8.38 -21.92
C GLU A 23 -39.79 9.90 -21.93
N ILE A 24 -40.43 10.46 -20.90
CA ILE A 24 -40.56 11.90 -20.72
C ILE A 24 -40.38 12.23 -19.23
N ALA A 25 -39.61 13.27 -18.94
CA ALA A 25 -39.43 13.77 -17.60
C ALA A 25 -40.63 14.66 -17.22
N VAL A 26 -41.25 14.37 -16.08
CA VAL A 26 -42.45 15.05 -15.60
C VAL A 26 -42.34 15.41 -14.15
N ASP A 27 -42.56 16.67 -13.81
CA ASP A 27 -42.68 17.09 -12.42
C ASP A 27 -44.18 17.08 -12.00
N LEU A 28 -44.47 16.40 -10.88
CA LEU A 28 -45.82 16.43 -10.30
C LEU A 28 -46.02 17.75 -9.52
N VAL A 29 -47.01 18.54 -9.89
CA VAL A 29 -47.38 19.77 -9.18
C VAL A 29 -48.24 19.43 -7.97
N VAL A 30 -47.68 19.48 -6.77
CA VAL A 30 -48.33 19.11 -5.51
C VAL A 30 -49.28 20.22 -5.03
N ASP A 31 -48.78 21.46 -4.95
CA ASP A 31 -49.61 22.60 -4.48
C ASP A 31 -49.15 23.94 -5.11
N ARG A 32 -50.00 24.97 -4.99
CA ARG A 32 -49.69 26.37 -5.34
C ARG A 32 -50.09 27.26 -4.19
N LEU A 33 -49.14 27.96 -3.62
CA LEU A 33 -49.30 28.71 -2.39
C LEU A 33 -48.81 30.14 -2.55
N VAL A 34 -49.35 31.05 -1.78
CA VAL A 34 -48.75 32.37 -1.54
C VAL A 34 -47.91 32.26 -0.27
N ALA A 35 -46.65 32.62 -0.35
CA ALA A 35 -45.75 32.59 0.81
C ALA A 35 -46.12 33.68 1.80
N ALA A 36 -46.80 33.32 2.89
CA ALA A 36 -47.15 34.18 3.98
C ALA A 36 -46.91 33.46 5.32
N VAL A 37 -46.69 34.23 6.39
CA VAL A 37 -46.32 33.68 7.71
C VAL A 37 -47.42 32.76 8.26
N ASP A 38 -48.66 33.10 8.04
CA ASP A 38 -49.85 32.34 8.43
C ASP A 38 -50.03 31.02 7.63
N GLN A 39 -49.36 30.88 6.48
CA GLN A 39 -49.41 29.68 5.63
C GLN A 39 -48.27 28.68 5.94
N ARG A 40 -47.52 28.90 6.98
CA ARG A 40 -46.32 28.06 7.30
C ARG A 40 -46.67 26.58 7.46
N SER A 41 -47.78 26.23 8.13
CA SER A 41 -48.20 24.86 8.33
C SER A 41 -48.54 24.20 6.98
N ARG A 42 -49.33 24.88 6.14
CA ARG A 42 -49.70 24.37 4.83
C ARG A 42 -48.51 24.21 3.89
N ILE A 43 -47.52 25.12 3.95
CA ILE A 43 -46.25 24.98 3.19
C ILE A 43 -45.53 23.72 3.65
N ALA A 44 -45.43 23.46 4.96
CA ALA A 44 -44.79 22.27 5.50
C ALA A 44 -45.46 20.98 5.03
N ASP A 45 -46.79 20.92 5.14
CA ASP A 45 -47.61 19.76 4.71
C ASP A 45 -47.43 19.48 3.21
N SER A 46 -47.40 20.55 2.39
CA SER A 46 -47.20 20.43 0.93
C SER A 46 -45.78 19.98 0.60
N LEU A 47 -44.76 20.43 1.33
CA LEU A 47 -43.40 19.97 1.16
C LEU A 47 -43.21 18.51 1.58
N GLU A 48 -43.84 18.07 2.69
CA GLU A 48 -43.80 16.67 3.11
C GLU A 48 -44.45 15.76 2.05
N LEU A 49 -45.58 16.19 1.49
CA LEU A 49 -46.22 15.48 0.39
C LEU A 49 -45.31 15.43 -0.85
N ALA A 50 -44.68 16.56 -1.20
CA ALA A 50 -43.79 16.63 -2.34
C ALA A 50 -42.56 15.72 -2.16
N PHE A 51 -41.96 15.66 -0.97
CA PHE A 51 -40.85 14.74 -0.67
C PHE A 51 -41.29 13.27 -0.73
N ARG A 52 -42.48 12.95 -0.22
CA ARG A 52 -42.99 11.58 -0.28
C ARG A 52 -43.21 11.11 -1.72
N GLU A 53 -43.88 11.91 -2.55
CA GLU A 53 -44.14 11.58 -3.95
C GLU A 53 -42.86 11.65 -4.82
N GLY A 54 -41.98 12.59 -4.52
CA GLY A 54 -40.72 12.83 -5.22
C GLY A 54 -39.53 11.97 -4.74
N LYS A 55 -39.79 10.96 -3.87
CA LYS A 55 -38.71 10.10 -3.30
C LYS A 55 -37.59 10.93 -2.69
N ASP A 56 -37.92 11.69 -1.66
CA ASP A 56 -37.05 12.61 -0.92
C ASP A 56 -36.54 13.83 -1.71
N ARG A 57 -37.10 14.11 -2.89
CA ARG A 57 -36.78 15.28 -3.70
C ARG A 57 -38.02 16.13 -3.95
N ALA A 58 -37.86 17.45 -3.90
CA ALA A 58 -38.90 18.41 -4.23
C ALA A 58 -38.29 19.61 -4.97
N ILE A 59 -39.05 20.19 -5.88
CA ILE A 59 -38.70 21.43 -6.58
C ILE A 59 -39.69 22.51 -6.12
N VAL A 60 -39.14 23.63 -5.64
CA VAL A 60 -39.95 24.79 -5.28
C VAL A 60 -39.71 25.89 -6.30
N LEU A 61 -40.75 26.31 -6.97
CA LEU A 61 -40.75 27.48 -7.84
C LEU A 61 -41.23 28.68 -7.05
N ALA A 62 -40.34 29.65 -6.82
CA ALA A 62 -40.63 30.87 -6.07
C ALA A 62 -40.58 32.10 -6.98
N GLN A 63 -41.56 32.99 -6.85
CA GLN A 63 -41.65 34.26 -7.55
C GLN A 63 -41.93 35.36 -6.53
N LYS A 64 -41.14 36.45 -6.56
CA LYS A 64 -41.28 37.56 -5.60
C LYS A 64 -42.48 38.47 -5.88
N SER A 65 -42.88 38.63 -7.14
CA SER A 65 -44.01 39.41 -7.61
C SER A 65 -44.47 38.83 -8.98
N SER A 66 -45.69 39.18 -9.40
CA SER A 66 -46.24 38.72 -10.68
C SER A 66 -45.34 38.90 -11.91
N ASP A 67 -44.49 39.93 -11.87
CA ASP A 67 -43.62 40.33 -12.98
C ASP A 67 -42.15 39.89 -12.80
N ALA A 68 -41.82 39.28 -11.65
CA ALA A 68 -40.45 38.76 -11.39
C ALA A 68 -40.25 37.39 -12.05
N PRO A 69 -39.00 37.05 -12.44
CA PRO A 69 -38.71 35.72 -12.95
C PRO A 69 -38.89 34.66 -11.86
N TRP A 70 -39.33 33.49 -12.25
CA TRP A 70 -39.40 32.32 -11.37
C TRP A 70 -38.00 31.87 -11.00
N ARG A 71 -37.80 31.63 -9.70
CA ARG A 71 -36.60 31.00 -9.16
C ARG A 71 -36.91 29.56 -8.79
N GLU A 72 -36.13 28.65 -9.32
CA GLU A 72 -36.19 27.23 -9.03
C GLU A 72 -35.26 26.87 -7.89
N LEU A 73 -35.79 26.20 -6.86
CA LEU A 73 -35.04 25.70 -5.71
C LEU A 73 -35.18 24.19 -5.66
N HIS A 74 -34.11 23.48 -5.82
CA HIS A 74 -34.05 22.03 -5.66
C HIS A 74 -33.85 21.70 -4.19
N LEU A 75 -34.77 20.96 -3.59
CA LEU A 75 -34.71 20.54 -2.20
C LEU A 75 -34.60 19.03 -2.14
N SER A 76 -33.77 18.53 -1.24
CA SER A 76 -33.63 17.09 -1.00
C SER A 76 -33.53 16.78 0.48
N GLN A 77 -34.19 15.71 0.94
CA GLN A 77 -34.02 15.13 2.27
C GLN A 77 -32.92 14.10 2.28
N SER A 78 -32.45 13.64 1.09
CA SER A 78 -31.31 12.79 0.88
C SER A 78 -30.08 13.63 0.52
N LEU A 79 -28.89 13.02 0.57
CA LEU A 79 -27.65 13.65 0.11
C LEU A 79 -27.70 13.77 -1.42
N ALA A 80 -28.04 14.93 -1.94
CA ALA A 80 -28.09 15.21 -3.37
C ALA A 80 -27.16 16.36 -3.75
N CYS A 81 -26.60 16.30 -4.94
CA CYS A 81 -25.84 17.40 -5.52
C CYS A 81 -26.79 18.51 -5.96
N GLU A 82 -26.55 19.75 -5.50
CA GLU A 82 -27.37 20.90 -5.87
C GLU A 82 -27.22 21.29 -7.34
N ILE A 83 -26.14 20.88 -8.01
CA ILE A 83 -25.82 21.25 -9.39
C ILE A 83 -26.39 20.23 -10.40
N CYS A 84 -26.11 18.92 -10.21
CA CYS A 84 -26.50 17.87 -11.17
C CYS A 84 -27.69 17.03 -10.71
N GLY A 85 -28.13 17.16 -9.45
CA GLY A 85 -29.24 16.39 -8.87
C GLY A 85 -28.89 14.93 -8.54
N ASP A 86 -27.65 14.50 -8.69
CA ASP A 86 -27.22 13.15 -8.30
C ASP A 86 -27.46 12.90 -6.82
N VAL A 87 -28.08 11.76 -6.51
CA VAL A 87 -28.40 11.37 -5.14
C VAL A 87 -27.36 10.39 -4.64
N PHE A 88 -26.82 10.70 -3.45
CA PHE A 88 -25.93 9.82 -2.72
C PHE A 88 -26.72 9.03 -1.68
N GLU A 89 -26.41 7.75 -1.56
CA GLU A 89 -26.92 6.93 -0.46
C GLU A 89 -26.46 7.48 0.88
N LYS A 90 -27.27 7.26 1.93
CA LYS A 90 -26.88 7.64 3.30
C LYS A 90 -25.61 6.91 3.67
N LEU A 91 -24.57 7.68 3.96
CA LEU A 91 -23.26 7.14 4.35
C LEU A 91 -23.36 6.39 5.68
N THR A 92 -22.77 5.22 5.71
CA THR A 92 -22.60 4.38 6.90
C THR A 92 -21.12 4.05 7.08
N PRO A 93 -20.68 3.60 8.25
CA PRO A 93 -19.27 3.21 8.45
C PRO A 93 -18.72 2.20 7.43
N ARG A 94 -19.60 1.36 6.85
CA ARG A 94 -19.21 0.37 5.83
C ARG A 94 -18.68 1.01 4.55
N HIS A 95 -19.15 2.20 4.19
CA HIS A 95 -18.68 2.93 3.02
C HIS A 95 -17.24 3.43 3.17
N PHE A 96 -16.72 3.54 4.39
CA PHE A 96 -15.34 3.92 4.67
C PHE A 96 -14.43 2.73 4.97
N SER A 97 -14.92 1.50 4.78
CA SER A 97 -14.14 0.28 4.95
C SER A 97 -13.71 -0.27 3.60
N PHE A 98 -12.42 -0.29 3.34
CA PHE A 98 -11.87 -0.93 2.14
C PHE A 98 -11.96 -2.47 2.17
N ASN A 99 -12.34 -3.06 3.32
CA ASN A 99 -12.63 -4.50 3.46
C ASN A 99 -14.11 -4.85 3.22
N HIS A 100 -14.95 -3.84 2.97
CA HIS A 100 -16.39 -4.04 2.71
C HIS A 100 -16.71 -3.58 1.29
N ARG A 101 -17.53 -4.36 0.56
CA ARG A 101 -17.86 -4.08 -0.85
C ARG A 101 -18.47 -2.70 -1.09
N ASP A 102 -19.18 -2.14 -0.10
CA ASP A 102 -19.80 -0.82 -0.20
C ASP A 102 -18.77 0.33 -0.17
N GLY A 103 -17.59 0.09 0.43
CA GLY A 103 -16.50 1.05 0.54
C GLY A 103 -15.31 0.75 -0.37
N ALA A 104 -15.06 -0.52 -0.68
CA ALA A 104 -13.91 -0.95 -1.46
C ALA A 104 -13.96 -0.41 -2.91
N CYS A 105 -12.81 -0.11 -3.47
CA CYS A 105 -12.65 0.16 -4.89
C CYS A 105 -12.99 -1.12 -5.69
N PRO A 106 -13.92 -1.06 -6.65
CA PRO A 106 -14.36 -2.25 -7.38
C PRO A 106 -13.29 -2.85 -8.30
N THR A 107 -12.30 -2.06 -8.70
CA THR A 107 -11.22 -2.51 -9.60
C THR A 107 -10.14 -3.33 -8.88
N CYS A 108 -9.86 -3.02 -7.61
CA CYS A 108 -8.83 -3.70 -6.84
C CYS A 108 -9.37 -4.40 -5.58
N ASP A 109 -10.69 -4.47 -5.39
CA ASP A 109 -11.35 -5.06 -4.22
C ASP A 109 -10.78 -4.54 -2.88
N GLY A 110 -10.47 -3.24 -2.82
CA GLY A 110 -9.91 -2.59 -1.64
C GLY A 110 -8.43 -2.86 -1.39
N LEU A 111 -7.70 -3.51 -2.30
CA LEU A 111 -6.27 -3.77 -2.15
C LEU A 111 -5.40 -2.54 -2.43
N GLY A 112 -5.91 -1.55 -3.18
CA GLY A 112 -5.16 -0.37 -3.62
C GLY A 112 -4.14 -0.65 -4.72
N LYS A 113 -3.92 -1.93 -5.03
CA LYS A 113 -2.92 -2.40 -5.99
C LYS A 113 -3.54 -3.42 -6.93
N VAL A 114 -3.04 -3.47 -8.16
CA VAL A 114 -3.41 -4.48 -9.16
C VAL A 114 -2.16 -5.06 -9.81
N MET A 115 -2.24 -6.29 -10.28
CA MET A 115 -1.16 -6.88 -11.06
C MET A 115 -1.14 -6.28 -12.46
N LYS A 116 0.02 -5.75 -12.89
CA LYS A 116 0.20 -5.11 -14.21
C LYS A 116 1.37 -5.73 -14.95
N PHE A 117 1.21 -5.96 -16.25
CA PHE A 117 2.33 -6.30 -17.12
C PHE A 117 3.25 -5.11 -17.28
N VAL A 118 4.57 -5.35 -17.21
CA VAL A 118 5.57 -4.28 -17.32
C VAL A 118 6.58 -4.57 -18.42
N PRO A 119 6.96 -3.55 -19.21
CA PRO A 119 7.91 -3.68 -20.32
C PRO A 119 9.23 -4.35 -19.91
N GLU A 120 9.75 -4.04 -18.74
CA GLU A 120 11.03 -4.51 -18.22
C GLU A 120 11.08 -6.03 -17.96
N LEU A 121 9.91 -6.66 -17.74
CA LEU A 121 9.79 -8.10 -17.60
C LEU A 121 9.42 -8.78 -18.91
N ILE A 122 8.68 -8.07 -19.79
CA ILE A 122 8.33 -8.54 -21.14
C ILE A 122 9.59 -8.63 -22.00
N VAL A 123 10.43 -7.59 -21.95
CA VAL A 123 11.72 -7.52 -22.65
C VAL A 123 12.85 -7.75 -21.66
N ALA A 124 13.06 -9.01 -21.31
CA ALA A 124 14.05 -9.37 -20.28
C ALA A 124 15.50 -9.16 -20.72
N ASP A 125 15.77 -9.17 -22.03
CA ASP A 125 17.09 -9.02 -22.64
C ASP A 125 16.99 -8.04 -23.81
N PRO A 126 17.34 -6.76 -23.62
CA PRO A 126 17.29 -5.74 -24.65
C PRO A 126 18.33 -5.91 -25.76
N GLU A 127 19.38 -6.71 -25.54
CA GLU A 127 20.42 -7.02 -26.53
C GLU A 127 19.89 -7.94 -27.63
N LYS A 128 18.81 -8.67 -27.38
CA LYS A 128 18.17 -9.56 -28.35
C LYS A 128 17.25 -8.80 -29.27
N SER A 129 17.20 -9.28 -30.52
CA SER A 129 16.20 -8.85 -31.49
C SER A 129 14.82 -9.50 -31.21
N ILE A 130 13.78 -8.97 -31.86
CA ILE A 130 12.43 -9.55 -31.79
C ILE A 130 12.46 -11.02 -32.29
N ARG A 131 13.24 -11.29 -33.31
CA ARG A 131 13.37 -12.64 -33.89
C ARG A 131 14.10 -13.59 -32.96
N GLU A 132 15.09 -13.14 -32.22
CA GLU A 132 15.80 -13.92 -31.20
C GLU A 132 14.98 -14.11 -29.93
N GLY A 133 13.85 -13.42 -29.79
CA GLY A 133 12.90 -13.59 -28.69
C GLY A 133 13.00 -12.53 -27.60
N ALA A 134 13.30 -11.30 -27.93
CA ALA A 134 13.24 -10.17 -26.99
C ALA A 134 11.88 -10.10 -26.27
N LEU A 135 10.77 -10.35 -26.99
CA LEU A 135 9.42 -10.44 -26.42
C LEU A 135 9.15 -11.82 -25.82
N LYS A 136 9.67 -12.06 -24.65
CA LYS A 136 9.65 -13.37 -23.97
C LYS A 136 8.25 -13.96 -23.74
N PRO A 137 7.19 -13.21 -23.34
CA PRO A 137 5.86 -13.77 -23.14
C PRO A 137 5.25 -14.36 -24.41
N TRP A 138 5.55 -13.80 -25.58
CA TRP A 138 5.05 -14.31 -26.85
C TRP A 138 5.75 -15.56 -27.36
N ARG A 139 6.77 -16.04 -26.62
CA ARG A 139 7.46 -17.33 -26.84
C ARG A 139 6.96 -18.42 -25.89
N ILE A 140 6.03 -18.12 -24.97
CA ILE A 140 5.42 -19.08 -24.07
C ILE A 140 3.97 -19.37 -24.48
N GLY A 141 3.55 -20.60 -24.26
CA GLY A 141 2.21 -21.06 -24.64
C GLY A 141 2.23 -22.19 -25.65
N GLY A 142 1.07 -22.53 -26.22
CA GLY A 142 0.96 -23.57 -27.24
C GLY A 142 1.59 -23.12 -28.56
N LYS A 143 2.10 -24.11 -29.33
CA LYS A 143 2.75 -23.88 -30.63
C LYS A 143 1.95 -22.99 -31.59
N ASN A 144 0.63 -23.11 -31.61
CA ASN A 144 -0.25 -22.32 -32.46
C ASN A 144 -0.25 -20.82 -32.05
N LEU A 145 -0.16 -20.50 -30.75
CA LEU A 145 -0.11 -19.15 -30.23
C LEU A 145 1.20 -18.46 -30.63
N ILE A 146 2.33 -19.16 -30.47
CA ILE A 146 3.66 -18.69 -30.87
C ILE A 146 3.70 -18.39 -32.38
N ILE A 147 3.14 -19.29 -33.21
CA ILE A 147 3.06 -19.09 -34.66
C ILE A 147 2.22 -17.85 -34.99
N LYS A 148 1.07 -17.65 -34.30
CA LYS A 148 0.22 -16.46 -34.47
C LYS A 148 1.01 -15.18 -34.17
N HIS A 149 1.69 -15.12 -33.03
CA HIS A 149 2.47 -13.94 -32.64
C HIS A 149 3.62 -13.64 -33.59
N ASN A 150 4.37 -14.65 -34.01
CA ASN A 150 5.43 -14.49 -35.00
C ASN A 150 4.91 -13.98 -36.35
N ALA A 151 3.76 -14.46 -36.80
CA ALA A 151 3.14 -14.00 -38.05
C ALA A 151 2.67 -12.53 -37.93
N LEU A 152 2.11 -12.14 -36.79
CA LEU A 152 1.74 -10.74 -36.53
C LEU A 152 2.95 -9.81 -36.55
N LEU A 153 4.03 -10.16 -35.85
CA LEU A 153 5.26 -9.34 -35.78
C LEU A 153 5.91 -9.21 -37.16
N LYS A 154 5.93 -10.28 -37.96
CA LYS A 154 6.45 -10.24 -39.33
C LYS A 154 5.66 -9.25 -40.19
N GLN A 155 4.32 -9.35 -40.18
CA GLN A 155 3.45 -8.46 -40.97
C GLN A 155 3.48 -7.01 -40.47
N LEU A 156 3.69 -6.81 -39.15
CA LEU A 156 3.88 -5.49 -38.59
C LEU A 156 5.19 -4.85 -39.06
N ALA A 157 6.28 -5.62 -39.17
CA ALA A 157 7.57 -5.18 -39.66
C ALA A 157 7.52 -4.75 -41.15
N GLU A 158 6.63 -5.31 -41.95
CA GLU A 158 6.41 -4.91 -43.34
C GLU A 158 5.72 -3.53 -43.46
N GLN A 159 5.08 -3.06 -42.38
CA GLN A 159 4.27 -1.82 -42.36
C GLN A 159 4.82 -0.74 -41.40
N LEU A 160 5.81 -1.07 -40.58
CA LEU A 160 6.55 -0.17 -39.70
C LEU A 160 8.03 -0.14 -40.14
N PRO A 161 8.70 1.01 -40.00
CA PRO A 161 10.10 1.15 -40.44
C PRO A 161 11.05 0.53 -39.39
N TYR A 162 11.05 -0.82 -39.24
CA TYR A 162 12.02 -1.51 -38.41
C TYR A 162 12.39 -2.87 -39.00
N ASP A 163 13.61 -3.32 -38.71
CA ASP A 163 14.08 -4.65 -39.04
C ASP A 163 13.94 -5.58 -37.81
N PRO A 164 13.24 -6.72 -37.92
CA PRO A 164 13.09 -7.69 -36.82
C PRO A 164 14.39 -8.29 -36.27
N GLU A 165 15.51 -8.15 -36.99
CA GLU A 165 16.84 -8.57 -36.54
C GLU A 165 17.56 -7.49 -35.71
N THR A 166 17.06 -6.27 -35.69
CA THR A 166 17.64 -5.18 -34.87
C THR A 166 17.45 -5.49 -33.39
N PRO A 167 18.50 -5.38 -32.55
CA PRO A 167 18.38 -5.49 -31.09
C PRO A 167 17.31 -4.54 -30.57
N TRP A 168 16.54 -5.00 -29.57
CA TRP A 168 15.42 -4.23 -29.03
C TRP A 168 15.83 -2.83 -28.56
N LYS A 169 17.02 -2.70 -27.94
CA LYS A 169 17.55 -1.40 -27.45
C LYS A 169 17.76 -0.38 -28.57
N ASP A 170 18.09 -0.86 -29.78
CA ASP A 170 18.44 -0.03 -30.93
C ASP A 170 17.21 0.31 -31.80
N LEU A 171 16.04 -0.28 -31.50
CA LEU A 171 14.79 0.08 -32.17
C LEU A 171 14.35 1.50 -31.78
N PRO A 172 13.76 2.28 -32.72
CA PRO A 172 13.16 3.57 -32.40
C PRO A 172 12.15 3.47 -31.25
N GLU A 173 12.13 4.45 -30.38
CA GLU A 173 11.21 4.48 -29.22
C GLU A 173 9.74 4.38 -29.65
N SER A 174 9.36 5.08 -30.72
CA SER A 174 8.02 5.02 -31.32
C SER A 174 7.62 3.60 -31.73
N THR A 175 8.57 2.85 -32.31
CA THR A 175 8.35 1.44 -32.71
C THR A 175 8.21 0.55 -31.48
N ARG A 176 9.10 0.70 -30.47
CA ARG A 176 9.01 -0.03 -29.21
C ARG A 176 7.68 0.20 -28.49
N ASN A 177 7.24 1.47 -28.44
CA ASN A 177 5.96 1.83 -27.85
C ASN A 177 4.78 1.24 -28.63
N THR A 178 4.82 1.29 -29.95
CA THR A 178 3.78 0.66 -30.79
C THR A 178 3.71 -0.85 -30.54
N ILE A 179 4.84 -1.53 -30.44
CA ILE A 179 4.86 -2.99 -30.20
C ILE A 179 4.34 -3.33 -28.81
N LEU A 180 4.71 -2.58 -27.77
CA LEU A 180 4.31 -2.86 -26.39
C LEU A 180 2.88 -2.43 -26.10
N PHE A 181 2.50 -1.21 -26.45
CA PHE A 181 1.24 -0.59 -26.01
C PHE A 181 0.19 -0.48 -27.12
N GLY A 182 0.56 -0.87 -28.36
CA GLY A 182 -0.33 -0.75 -29.50
C GLY A 182 -0.20 0.57 -30.25
N ALA A 183 -0.95 0.71 -31.32
CA ALA A 183 -0.88 1.84 -32.25
C ALA A 183 -2.06 2.81 -32.12
N GLY A 184 -2.87 2.72 -31.09
CA GLY A 184 -4.09 3.51 -30.93
C GLY A 184 -5.08 3.24 -32.07
N GLU A 185 -5.52 4.29 -32.74
CA GLU A 185 -6.47 4.19 -33.86
C GLU A 185 -5.85 3.73 -35.20
N ARG A 186 -4.51 3.71 -35.29
CA ARG A 186 -3.81 3.29 -36.52
C ARG A 186 -4.08 1.82 -36.80
N ARG A 187 -4.50 1.54 -38.03
CA ARG A 187 -4.81 0.19 -38.50
C ARG A 187 -3.69 -0.36 -39.38
N PHE A 188 -3.55 -1.67 -39.33
CA PHE A 188 -2.57 -2.42 -40.10
C PHE A 188 -3.25 -3.58 -40.83
N ALA A 189 -2.78 -3.88 -42.04
CA ALA A 189 -3.27 -5.00 -42.81
C ALA A 189 -2.69 -6.33 -42.24
N PHE A 190 -3.54 -7.14 -41.59
CA PHE A 190 -3.15 -8.45 -41.11
C PHE A 190 -3.89 -9.59 -41.82
N LYS A 191 -3.15 -10.62 -42.24
CA LYS A 191 -3.69 -11.87 -42.75
C LYS A 191 -3.41 -13.02 -41.78
N LEU A 192 -4.41 -13.37 -40.95
CA LEU A 192 -4.31 -14.50 -40.02
C LEU A 192 -4.67 -15.81 -40.74
N LYS A 193 -4.19 -16.95 -40.22
CA LYS A 193 -4.29 -18.31 -40.85
C LYS A 193 -5.70 -18.71 -41.31
N ARG A 194 -6.77 -18.14 -40.73
CA ARG A 194 -8.17 -18.44 -41.06
C ARG A 194 -8.83 -17.37 -41.95
N MET A 195 -8.09 -16.33 -42.37
CA MET A 195 -8.63 -15.25 -43.22
C MET A 195 -8.27 -15.53 -44.67
N ARG A 196 -9.26 -15.34 -45.56
CA ARG A 196 -9.04 -15.44 -47.03
C ARG A 196 -8.20 -14.30 -47.55
N GLU A 197 -8.45 -13.08 -47.02
CA GLU A 197 -7.79 -11.82 -47.41
C GLU A 197 -7.26 -11.11 -46.17
N ALA A 198 -6.29 -10.20 -46.36
CA ALA A 198 -5.86 -9.29 -45.31
C ALA A 198 -6.98 -8.34 -44.93
N LYS A 199 -7.12 -8.03 -43.65
CA LYS A 199 -8.08 -7.05 -43.12
C LYS A 199 -7.34 -5.99 -42.31
N ASP A 200 -7.79 -4.75 -42.47
CA ASP A 200 -7.32 -3.65 -41.68
C ASP A 200 -7.84 -3.78 -40.24
N MET A 201 -6.94 -4.00 -39.30
CA MET A 201 -7.24 -4.22 -37.90
C MET A 201 -6.35 -3.34 -37.01
N PRO A 202 -6.84 -2.88 -35.85
CA PRO A 202 -5.97 -2.22 -34.87
C PRO A 202 -4.96 -3.25 -34.33
N PHE A 203 -3.75 -2.79 -34.06
CA PHE A 203 -2.76 -3.60 -33.34
C PHE A 203 -2.82 -3.21 -31.86
N PRO A 204 -3.28 -4.11 -30.97
CA PRO A 204 -3.52 -3.78 -29.57
C PRO A 204 -2.23 -3.64 -28.74
N GLY A 205 -1.12 -4.14 -29.27
CA GLY A 205 0.15 -4.24 -28.53
C GLY A 205 0.28 -5.52 -27.72
N VAL A 206 1.52 -5.79 -27.30
CA VAL A 206 1.85 -7.00 -26.53
C VAL A 206 1.16 -7.01 -25.17
N ILE A 207 1.12 -5.87 -24.47
CA ILE A 207 0.55 -5.76 -23.12
C ILE A 207 -0.95 -6.05 -23.14
N ALA A 208 -1.70 -5.42 -24.03
CA ALA A 208 -3.14 -5.66 -24.13
C ALA A 208 -3.49 -7.11 -24.53
N ASP A 209 -2.71 -7.72 -25.44
CA ASP A 209 -2.87 -9.13 -25.80
C ASP A 209 -2.58 -10.08 -24.62
N LEU A 210 -1.59 -9.73 -23.78
CA LEU A 210 -1.30 -10.48 -22.55
C LEU A 210 -2.38 -10.31 -21.48
N GLU A 211 -2.92 -9.09 -21.31
CA GLU A 211 -4.03 -8.82 -20.39
C GLU A 211 -5.29 -9.59 -20.80
N GLU A 212 -5.62 -9.60 -22.09
CA GLU A 212 -6.73 -10.39 -22.63
C GLU A 212 -6.51 -11.88 -22.41
N SER A 213 -5.30 -12.38 -22.70
CA SER A 213 -4.92 -13.77 -22.48
C SER A 213 -4.99 -14.16 -21.00
N PHE A 214 -4.52 -13.30 -20.10
CA PHE A 214 -4.58 -13.52 -18.65
C PHE A 214 -6.01 -13.56 -18.12
N ARG A 215 -6.88 -12.70 -18.64
CA ARG A 215 -8.29 -12.60 -18.24
C ARG A 215 -9.10 -13.83 -18.70
N HIS A 216 -8.84 -14.34 -19.88
CA HIS A 216 -9.65 -15.37 -20.52
C HIS A 216 -9.06 -16.78 -20.48
N THR A 217 -7.87 -16.97 -19.89
CA THR A 217 -7.28 -18.32 -19.81
C THR A 217 -7.87 -19.14 -18.66
N ASP A 218 -8.28 -20.36 -18.94
CA ASP A 218 -8.69 -21.37 -17.95
C ASP A 218 -7.51 -22.23 -17.46
N SER A 219 -6.33 -22.10 -18.09
CA SER A 219 -5.14 -22.87 -17.72
C SER A 219 -4.38 -22.19 -16.58
N GLU A 220 -4.44 -22.75 -15.37
CA GLU A 220 -3.67 -22.27 -14.21
C GLU A 220 -2.16 -22.21 -14.48
N GLY A 221 -1.60 -23.23 -15.14
CA GLY A 221 -0.19 -23.26 -15.50
C GLY A 221 0.22 -22.19 -16.51
N PHE A 222 -0.66 -21.78 -17.42
CA PHE A 222 -0.40 -20.67 -18.32
C PHE A 222 -0.55 -19.33 -17.59
N ARG A 223 -1.58 -19.19 -16.75
CA ARG A 223 -1.79 -18.02 -15.90
C ARG A 223 -0.59 -17.78 -14.99
N ALA A 224 -0.09 -18.79 -14.29
CA ALA A 224 1.10 -18.70 -13.44
C ALA A 224 2.35 -18.26 -14.21
N ARG A 225 2.52 -18.71 -15.48
CA ARG A 225 3.61 -18.22 -16.33
C ARG A 225 3.44 -16.77 -16.74
N LEU A 226 2.23 -16.32 -17.03
CA LEU A 226 1.96 -14.91 -17.35
C LEU A 226 2.22 -14.00 -16.15
N THR A 227 1.87 -14.44 -14.94
CA THR A 227 2.13 -13.68 -13.69
C THR A 227 3.62 -13.35 -13.51
N THR A 228 4.54 -14.15 -14.04
CA THR A 228 5.98 -13.86 -13.97
C THR A 228 6.41 -12.59 -14.74
N PHE A 229 5.55 -12.01 -15.56
CA PHE A 229 5.76 -10.76 -16.30
C PHE A 229 4.96 -9.59 -15.73
N MET A 230 4.37 -9.79 -14.57
CA MET A 230 3.57 -8.79 -13.87
C MET A 230 4.25 -8.35 -12.58
N ILE A 231 3.98 -7.12 -12.21
CA ILE A 231 4.29 -6.59 -10.87
C ILE A 231 3.01 -6.06 -10.23
N SER A 232 3.02 -6.02 -8.91
CA SER A 232 2.00 -5.30 -8.16
C SER A 232 2.23 -3.80 -8.37
N GLY A 233 1.27 -3.11 -8.93
CA GLY A 233 1.29 -1.67 -9.18
C GLY A 233 0.06 -0.99 -8.60
N GLU A 234 0.12 0.31 -8.47
CA GLU A 234 -0.99 1.15 -8.00
C GLU A 234 -2.26 0.93 -8.86
N CYS A 235 -3.41 0.82 -8.21
CA CYS A 235 -4.69 0.68 -8.89
C CYS A 235 -4.99 1.93 -9.75
N PRO A 236 -5.34 1.78 -11.03
CA PRO A 236 -5.57 2.92 -11.92
C PRO A 236 -6.83 3.72 -11.59
N GLU A 237 -7.78 3.16 -10.83
CA GLU A 237 -9.02 3.81 -10.47
C GLU A 237 -8.92 4.54 -9.13
N CYS A 238 -8.49 3.87 -8.09
CA CYS A 238 -8.44 4.46 -6.75
C CYS A 238 -7.07 5.08 -6.41
N HIS A 239 -6.07 4.96 -7.25
CA HIS A 239 -4.73 5.51 -7.02
C HIS A 239 -4.17 5.19 -5.63
N GLY A 240 -4.31 3.92 -5.21
CA GLY A 240 -3.82 3.44 -3.92
C GLY A 240 -4.75 3.70 -2.73
N THR A 241 -5.78 4.53 -2.84
CA THR A 241 -6.67 4.89 -1.72
C THR A 241 -7.55 3.74 -1.21
N ARG A 242 -7.67 2.65 -1.95
CA ARG A 242 -8.42 1.44 -1.64
C ARG A 242 -9.95 1.61 -1.63
N LEU A 243 -10.44 2.83 -1.54
CA LEU A 243 -11.87 3.15 -1.48
C LEU A 243 -12.44 3.43 -2.86
N ASN A 244 -13.74 3.24 -3.00
CA ASN A 244 -14.48 3.71 -4.17
C ASN A 244 -14.50 5.25 -4.23
N ALA A 245 -14.75 5.82 -5.41
CA ALA A 245 -14.68 7.25 -5.63
C ALA A 245 -15.65 8.05 -4.73
N ARG A 246 -16.85 7.52 -4.44
CA ARG A 246 -17.84 8.22 -3.60
C ARG A 246 -17.35 8.39 -2.17
N SER A 247 -16.88 7.32 -1.54
CA SER A 247 -16.39 7.32 -0.17
C SER A 247 -15.06 8.05 -0.03
N GLY A 248 -14.19 7.93 -1.03
CA GLY A 248 -12.87 8.55 -1.05
C GLY A 248 -12.90 10.08 -1.11
N HIS A 249 -14.02 10.69 -1.53
CA HIS A 249 -14.14 12.16 -1.65
C HIS A 249 -14.85 12.83 -0.46
N VAL A 250 -15.37 12.07 0.49
CA VAL A 250 -15.99 12.64 1.71
C VAL A 250 -14.94 13.32 2.56
N ARG A 251 -15.18 14.60 2.94
CA ARG A 251 -14.22 15.42 3.68
C ARG A 251 -14.73 15.80 5.06
N VAL A 252 -13.85 15.72 6.04
CA VAL A 252 -14.05 16.19 7.42
C VAL A 252 -13.20 17.45 7.63
N ARG A 253 -13.83 18.53 8.11
CA ARG A 253 -13.15 19.81 8.35
C ARG A 253 -12.78 19.94 9.82
N THR A 254 -11.54 20.28 10.10
CA THR A 254 -11.01 20.54 11.46
C THR A 254 -10.91 22.03 11.76
N THR A 255 -10.47 22.84 10.80
CA THR A 255 -10.31 24.30 10.90
C THR A 255 -11.26 25.01 9.93
N ASP A 256 -11.16 26.33 9.83
CA ASP A 256 -11.91 27.13 8.85
C ASP A 256 -11.48 26.88 7.40
N ASP A 257 -10.47 26.02 7.19
CA ASP A 257 -10.06 25.60 5.86
C ASP A 257 -11.23 24.92 5.12
N ALA A 258 -11.55 25.47 3.95
CA ALA A 258 -12.64 25.00 3.11
C ALA A 258 -12.37 23.58 2.54
N THR A 259 -11.11 23.14 2.49
CA THR A 259 -10.72 21.89 1.82
C THR A 259 -11.04 20.64 2.66
N GLY A 260 -10.81 20.68 3.98
CA GLY A 260 -11.01 19.53 4.86
C GLY A 260 -10.09 18.34 4.51
N CYS A 261 -10.20 17.23 5.25
CA CYS A 261 -9.43 16.00 5.08
C CYS A 261 -10.34 14.84 4.67
N THR A 262 -9.95 14.07 3.66
CA THR A 262 -10.61 12.81 3.28
C THR A 262 -10.09 11.66 4.13
N PHE A 263 -10.83 10.52 4.13
CA PHE A 263 -10.37 9.33 4.83
C PHE A 263 -9.05 8.76 4.25
N PRO A 264 -8.82 8.70 2.92
CA PRO A 264 -7.51 8.34 2.39
C PRO A 264 -6.38 9.28 2.81
N GLU A 265 -6.59 10.60 2.78
CA GLU A 265 -5.61 11.58 3.25
C GLU A 265 -5.29 11.39 4.75
N PHE A 266 -6.30 11.09 5.57
CA PHE A 266 -6.13 10.74 6.98
C PHE A 266 -5.30 9.46 7.17
N MET A 267 -5.57 8.41 6.39
CA MET A 267 -4.82 7.17 6.46
C MET A 267 -3.37 7.31 5.97
N ALA A 268 -3.09 8.25 5.08
CA ALA A 268 -1.75 8.56 4.59
C ALA A 268 -0.91 9.39 5.59
N MET A 269 -1.54 9.97 6.61
CA MET A 269 -0.84 10.68 7.68
C MET A 269 0.03 9.72 8.50
N ASP A 270 1.17 10.20 8.96
CA ASP A 270 1.91 9.51 10.02
C ASP A 270 1.19 9.64 11.38
N VAL A 271 1.60 8.82 12.34
CA VAL A 271 0.96 8.78 13.67
C VAL A 271 1.00 10.15 14.38
N LEU A 272 2.07 10.94 14.20
CA LEU A 272 2.20 12.27 14.77
C LEU A 272 1.20 13.26 14.14
N GLN A 273 1.11 13.26 12.82
CA GLN A 273 0.16 14.10 12.08
C GLN A 273 -1.29 13.71 12.40
N THR A 274 -1.56 12.40 12.50
CA THR A 274 -2.88 11.87 12.87
C THR A 274 -3.29 12.33 14.27
N GLN A 275 -2.35 12.34 15.24
CA GLN A 275 -2.64 12.84 16.59
C GLN A 275 -2.96 14.35 16.60
N ALA A 276 -2.21 15.15 15.83
CA ALA A 276 -2.49 16.57 15.68
C ALA A 276 -3.88 16.81 15.07
N PHE A 277 -4.21 16.09 14.01
CA PHE A 277 -5.53 16.12 13.37
C PHE A 277 -6.66 15.75 14.34
N ALA A 278 -6.49 14.69 15.14
CA ALA A 278 -7.48 14.27 16.13
C ALA A 278 -7.75 15.37 17.18
N LYS A 279 -6.72 16.03 17.67
CA LYS A 279 -6.84 17.18 18.61
C LYS A 279 -7.60 18.34 17.98
N ASP A 280 -7.28 18.70 16.75
CA ASP A 280 -7.98 19.79 16.03
C ASP A 280 -9.45 19.44 15.79
N LEU A 281 -9.76 18.20 15.50
CA LEU A 281 -11.14 17.73 15.32
C LEU A 281 -11.96 17.89 16.60
N VAL A 282 -11.39 17.54 17.76
CA VAL A 282 -12.04 17.77 19.07
C VAL A 282 -12.18 19.24 19.38
N ALA A 283 -11.16 20.04 19.11
CA ALA A 283 -11.21 21.49 19.35
C ALA A 283 -12.38 22.15 18.59
N ARG A 284 -12.64 21.72 17.35
CA ARG A 284 -13.72 22.26 16.51
C ARG A 284 -15.10 21.70 16.84
N HIS A 285 -15.21 20.40 17.05
CA HIS A 285 -16.48 19.69 17.17
C HIS A 285 -16.74 19.11 18.57
N GLY A 286 -15.97 19.51 19.57
CA GLY A 286 -16.00 18.94 20.92
C GLY A 286 -17.30 19.13 21.71
N SER A 287 -18.26 19.91 21.20
CA SER A 287 -19.64 19.95 21.71
C SER A 287 -20.41 18.65 21.44
N ASN A 288 -19.98 17.84 20.47
CA ASN A 288 -20.54 16.52 20.18
C ASN A 288 -19.87 15.46 21.05
N ASN A 289 -20.60 14.99 22.10
CA ASN A 289 -20.08 13.99 23.04
C ASN A 289 -19.71 12.67 22.38
N ALA A 290 -20.48 12.20 21.40
CA ALA A 290 -20.19 10.94 20.68
C ALA A 290 -18.88 11.05 19.89
N LEU A 291 -18.64 12.18 19.21
CA LEU A 291 -17.39 12.42 18.51
C LEU A 291 -16.21 12.46 19.48
N ARG A 292 -16.35 13.17 20.61
CA ARG A 292 -15.30 13.26 21.64
C ARG A 292 -14.91 11.87 22.15
N GLU A 293 -15.87 11.01 22.45
CA GLU A 293 -15.61 9.66 22.93
C GLU A 293 -14.83 8.82 21.91
N VAL A 294 -15.26 8.85 20.64
CA VAL A 294 -14.57 8.14 19.54
C VAL A 294 -13.14 8.66 19.37
N VAL A 295 -12.95 9.98 19.33
CA VAL A 295 -11.63 10.58 19.12
C VAL A 295 -10.70 10.30 20.31
N THR A 296 -11.20 10.35 21.54
CA THR A 296 -10.41 9.97 22.74
C THR A 296 -9.90 8.53 22.61
N GLY A 297 -10.73 7.61 22.14
CA GLY A 297 -10.31 6.22 21.90
C GLY A 297 -9.25 6.10 20.78
N VAL A 298 -9.30 6.94 19.76
CA VAL A 298 -8.26 7.03 18.72
C VAL A 298 -6.98 7.61 19.28
N GLU A 299 -7.04 8.73 20.01
CA GLU A 299 -5.88 9.39 20.62
C GLU A 299 -5.10 8.47 21.55
N GLN A 300 -5.80 7.67 22.36
CA GLN A 300 -5.16 6.68 23.25
C GLN A 300 -4.34 5.66 22.45
N ARG A 301 -4.90 5.12 21.35
CA ARG A 301 -4.19 4.16 20.50
C ARG A 301 -2.99 4.78 19.79
N LEU A 302 -3.13 6.02 19.30
CA LEU A 302 -2.03 6.76 18.69
C LEU A 302 -0.92 7.05 19.70
N HIS A 303 -1.28 7.41 20.94
CA HIS A 303 -0.34 7.65 22.02
C HIS A 303 0.56 6.41 22.26
N PHE A 304 -0.01 5.21 22.35
CA PHE A 304 0.78 3.99 22.51
C PHE A 304 1.71 3.68 21.31
N LEU A 305 1.29 4.01 20.09
CA LEU A 305 2.18 3.93 18.93
C LEU A 305 3.35 4.92 19.04
N LEU A 306 3.11 6.11 19.57
CA LEU A 306 4.15 7.11 19.81
C LEU A 306 5.13 6.68 20.89
N GLU A 307 4.64 6.16 22.01
CA GLU A 307 5.47 5.65 23.11
C GLU A 307 6.38 4.50 22.65
N THR A 308 5.91 3.63 21.74
CA THR A 308 6.72 2.57 21.14
C THR A 308 7.66 3.05 20.02
N GLY A 309 7.76 4.37 19.79
CA GLY A 309 8.67 4.95 18.79
C GLY A 309 8.22 4.77 17.34
N LEU A 310 6.92 4.54 17.09
CA LEU A 310 6.34 4.32 15.75
C LEU A 310 5.68 5.57 15.16
N GLY A 311 6.03 6.76 15.65
CA GLY A 311 5.43 8.03 15.23
C GLY A 311 5.56 8.35 13.73
N TYR A 312 6.53 7.79 13.06
CA TYR A 312 6.80 7.96 11.63
C TYR A 312 5.99 7.03 10.71
N LEU A 313 5.31 6.02 11.25
CA LEU A 313 4.50 5.10 10.45
C LEU A 313 3.22 5.78 9.98
N THR A 314 2.87 5.59 8.71
CA THR A 314 1.55 5.96 8.20
C THR A 314 0.51 4.88 8.57
N LEU A 315 -0.74 5.31 8.79
CA LEU A 315 -1.80 4.36 9.17
C LEU A 315 -2.15 3.37 8.06
N GLU A 316 -1.92 3.74 6.80
CA GLU A 316 -2.19 2.89 5.63
C GLU A 316 -1.09 1.88 5.33
N ARG A 317 0.04 1.95 6.04
CA ARG A 317 1.20 1.11 5.73
C ARG A 317 0.85 -0.37 5.83
N ASP A 318 1.12 -1.08 4.74
CA ASP A 318 0.89 -2.52 4.65
C ASP A 318 1.72 -3.26 5.71
N TYR A 319 1.04 -4.08 6.53
CA TYR A 319 1.66 -4.84 7.60
C TYR A 319 2.79 -5.76 7.11
N GLY A 320 2.67 -6.31 5.90
CA GLY A 320 3.70 -7.13 5.26
C GLY A 320 4.99 -6.38 4.91
N THR A 321 4.96 -5.02 4.94
CA THR A 321 6.14 -4.18 4.67
C THR A 321 6.85 -3.70 5.94
N LEU A 322 6.29 -4.02 7.12
CA LEU A 322 6.92 -3.71 8.39
C LEU A 322 8.11 -4.64 8.65
N SER A 323 9.17 -4.09 9.20
CA SER A 323 10.26 -4.90 9.75
C SER A 323 9.76 -5.72 10.95
N GLY A 324 10.46 -6.80 11.29
CA GLY A 324 10.12 -7.63 12.45
C GLY A 324 9.95 -6.80 13.73
N GLY A 325 10.88 -5.89 14.01
CA GLY A 325 10.81 -5.00 15.16
C GLY A 325 9.67 -3.98 15.10
N GLU A 326 9.32 -3.44 13.91
CA GLU A 326 8.15 -2.57 13.75
C GLU A 326 6.84 -3.34 14.04
N ALA A 327 6.69 -4.52 13.46
CA ALA A 327 5.52 -5.36 13.66
C ALA A 327 5.35 -5.78 15.15
N GLN A 328 6.45 -6.10 15.83
CA GLN A 328 6.43 -6.42 17.26
C GLN A 328 6.02 -5.22 18.10
N ARG A 329 6.52 -4.03 17.82
CA ARG A 329 6.14 -2.80 18.53
C ARG A 329 4.68 -2.40 18.28
N VAL A 330 4.14 -2.60 17.08
CA VAL A 330 2.70 -2.42 16.83
C VAL A 330 1.87 -3.36 17.70
N ARG A 331 2.28 -4.63 17.85
CA ARG A 331 1.62 -5.58 18.76
C ARG A 331 1.71 -5.12 20.21
N LEU A 332 2.89 -4.68 20.65
CA LEU A 332 3.09 -4.15 21.99
C LEU A 332 2.21 -2.94 22.27
N ALA A 333 2.18 -1.96 21.36
CA ALA A 333 1.30 -0.79 21.46
C ALA A 333 -0.18 -1.18 21.58
N THR A 334 -0.61 -2.23 20.86
CA THR A 334 -1.98 -2.75 20.96
C THR A 334 -2.27 -3.31 22.35
N GLN A 335 -1.33 -4.04 22.95
CA GLN A 335 -1.49 -4.60 24.30
C GLN A 335 -1.51 -3.50 25.37
N LEU A 336 -0.65 -2.49 25.25
CA LEU A 336 -0.66 -1.30 26.11
C LEU A 336 -2.01 -0.59 26.10
N GLY A 337 -2.61 -0.51 24.92
CA GLY A 337 -3.91 0.15 24.69
C GLY A 337 -5.08 -0.55 25.38
N MET A 338 -4.94 -1.81 25.75
CA MET A 338 -5.99 -2.54 26.48
C MET A 338 -6.07 -2.17 27.98
N GLY A 339 -5.06 -1.49 28.52
CA GLY A 339 -5.08 -1.00 29.91
C GLY A 339 -5.21 -2.10 30.98
N LEU A 340 -4.77 -3.32 30.68
CA LEU A 340 -4.89 -4.46 31.58
C LEU A 340 -3.97 -4.29 32.80
N ILE A 341 -4.44 -4.74 33.96
CA ILE A 341 -3.73 -4.74 35.24
C ILE A 341 -3.72 -6.16 35.79
N GLY A 342 -2.59 -6.57 36.45
CA GLY A 342 -2.45 -7.89 37.00
C GLY A 342 -2.24 -9.01 35.98
N VAL A 343 -1.71 -8.66 34.82
CA VAL A 343 -1.44 -9.59 33.70
C VAL A 343 0.05 -9.93 33.63
N ILE A 344 0.35 -11.08 33.07
CA ILE A 344 1.73 -11.47 32.74
C ILE A 344 1.96 -11.15 31.25
N TYR A 345 2.95 -10.31 30.96
CA TYR A 345 3.46 -10.04 29.60
C TYR A 345 4.73 -10.86 29.39
N VAL A 346 4.78 -11.62 28.29
CA VAL A 346 5.98 -12.35 27.87
C VAL A 346 6.44 -11.76 26.55
N LEU A 347 7.65 -11.20 26.56
CA LEU A 347 8.27 -10.54 25.40
C LEU A 347 9.54 -11.31 25.02
N ASP A 348 9.64 -11.68 23.75
CA ASP A 348 10.77 -12.42 23.20
C ASP A 348 11.58 -11.48 22.29
N GLU A 349 12.83 -11.19 22.71
CA GLU A 349 13.78 -10.30 22.02
C GLU A 349 13.16 -8.98 21.50
N PRO A 350 12.47 -8.19 22.33
CA PRO A 350 11.76 -7.00 21.85
C PRO A 350 12.70 -5.89 21.35
N SER A 351 13.99 -5.91 21.69
CA SER A 351 15.01 -4.95 21.23
C SER A 351 15.61 -5.27 19.86
N ILE A 352 15.29 -6.46 19.28
CA ILE A 352 15.94 -6.92 18.06
C ILE A 352 15.79 -5.93 16.89
N GLY A 353 16.90 -5.59 16.25
CA GLY A 353 16.93 -4.68 15.10
C GLY A 353 16.65 -3.21 15.44
N LEU A 354 16.59 -2.84 16.71
CA LEU A 354 16.42 -1.46 17.14
C LEU A 354 17.75 -0.68 17.15
N HIS A 355 17.65 0.59 16.84
CA HIS A 355 18.70 1.55 17.12
C HIS A 355 18.68 1.86 18.64
N PRO A 356 19.82 2.12 19.30
CA PRO A 356 19.87 2.44 20.75
C PRO A 356 18.89 3.54 21.17
N HIS A 357 18.71 4.57 20.35
CA HIS A 357 17.72 5.63 20.59
C HIS A 357 16.27 5.11 20.65
N ASP A 358 15.92 4.14 19.80
CA ASP A 358 14.56 3.57 19.77
C ASP A 358 14.38 2.55 20.91
N ASN A 359 15.48 1.87 21.31
CA ASN A 359 15.49 0.93 22.41
C ASN A 359 15.13 1.61 23.74
N GLN A 360 15.64 2.83 23.97
CA GLN A 360 15.31 3.60 25.18
C GLN A 360 13.79 3.78 25.34
N LYS A 361 13.06 4.15 24.28
CA LYS A 361 11.59 4.31 24.32
C LYS A 361 10.87 3.00 24.62
N LEU A 362 11.37 1.90 24.03
CA LEU A 362 10.86 0.57 24.32
C LEU A 362 11.01 0.22 25.80
N LEU A 363 12.18 0.48 26.39
CA LEU A 363 12.45 0.23 27.80
C LEU A 363 11.56 1.06 28.73
N GLU A 364 11.38 2.35 28.45
CA GLU A 364 10.44 3.22 29.17
C GLU A 364 9.02 2.64 29.14
N THR A 365 8.61 2.09 27.99
CA THR A 365 7.30 1.45 27.80
C THR A 365 7.17 0.17 28.63
N ILE A 366 8.19 -0.69 28.66
CA ILE A 366 8.23 -1.93 29.46
C ILE A 366 8.15 -1.62 30.95
N VAL A 367 8.90 -0.62 31.41
CA VAL A 367 8.85 -0.14 32.80
C VAL A 367 7.46 0.38 33.15
N ALA A 368 6.84 1.17 32.29
CA ALA A 368 5.49 1.67 32.51
C ALA A 368 4.44 0.55 32.61
N LEU A 369 4.61 -0.55 31.85
CA LEU A 369 3.76 -1.76 32.00
C LEU A 369 3.89 -2.39 33.38
N ARG A 370 5.13 -2.57 33.87
CA ARG A 370 5.43 -3.10 35.22
C ARG A 370 4.80 -2.20 36.28
N ASP A 371 5.02 -0.90 36.19
CA ASP A 371 4.57 0.08 37.20
C ASP A 371 3.05 0.19 37.30
N ARG A 372 2.31 -0.24 36.30
CA ARG A 372 0.85 -0.41 36.32
C ARG A 372 0.38 -1.63 37.09
N GLY A 373 1.28 -2.42 37.71
CA GLY A 373 0.95 -3.61 38.51
C GLY A 373 0.90 -4.90 37.68
N ASN A 374 1.61 -4.95 36.56
CA ASN A 374 1.76 -6.16 35.76
C ASN A 374 3.09 -6.86 36.04
N THR A 375 3.17 -8.14 35.69
CA THR A 375 4.43 -8.89 35.64
C THR A 375 4.94 -8.91 34.19
N VAL A 376 6.19 -8.51 33.97
CA VAL A 376 6.79 -8.50 32.62
C VAL A 376 7.99 -9.43 32.61
N LEU A 377 7.93 -10.46 31.78
CA LEU A 377 9.00 -11.42 31.53
C LEU A 377 9.59 -11.11 30.15
N VAL A 378 10.90 -10.87 30.10
CA VAL A 378 11.58 -10.50 28.85
C VAL A 378 12.71 -11.49 28.61
N VAL A 379 12.73 -12.12 27.45
CA VAL A 379 13.88 -12.88 26.96
C VAL A 379 14.72 -11.90 26.17
N GLU A 380 15.95 -11.63 26.59
CA GLU A 380 16.78 -10.57 26.02
C GLU A 380 18.28 -10.84 26.06
N HIS A 381 19.00 -10.17 25.15
CA HIS A 381 20.45 -10.17 25.06
C HIS A 381 21.06 -8.76 25.10
N ASP A 382 20.20 -7.75 25.13
CA ASP A 382 20.59 -6.33 25.18
C ASP A 382 21.02 -5.92 26.59
N GLU A 383 22.20 -5.28 26.72
CA GLU A 383 22.74 -4.83 28.00
C GLU A 383 21.83 -3.85 28.73
N ASP A 384 21.24 -2.89 28.02
CA ASP A 384 20.43 -1.83 28.64
C ASP A 384 19.16 -2.41 29.24
N THR A 385 18.55 -3.38 28.56
CA THR A 385 17.38 -4.13 29.06
C THR A 385 17.74 -4.94 30.29
N MET A 386 18.84 -5.69 30.26
CA MET A 386 19.30 -6.49 31.40
C MET A 386 19.61 -5.64 32.63
N ARG A 387 20.22 -4.45 32.43
CA ARG A 387 20.51 -3.51 33.54
C ARG A 387 19.29 -2.91 34.19
N LEU A 388 18.21 -2.78 33.42
CA LEU A 388 16.96 -2.17 33.88
C LEU A 388 16.02 -3.17 34.58
N ALA A 389 16.28 -4.47 34.45
CA ALA A 389 15.49 -5.51 35.06
C ALA A 389 15.58 -5.48 36.60
N ASP A 390 14.46 -5.78 37.28
CA ASP A 390 14.43 -5.94 38.73
C ASP A 390 15.08 -7.27 39.14
N GLU A 391 14.92 -8.31 38.33
CA GLU A 391 15.42 -9.66 38.50
C GLU A 391 16.02 -10.17 37.20
N LEU A 392 17.21 -10.77 37.23
CA LEU A 392 17.90 -11.39 36.11
C LEU A 392 18.02 -12.90 36.36
N ILE A 393 17.59 -13.70 35.38
CA ILE A 393 17.73 -15.16 35.38
C ILE A 393 18.65 -15.51 34.20
N GLU A 394 19.83 -16.07 34.50
CA GLU A 394 20.78 -16.50 33.46
C GLU A 394 20.69 -18.01 33.29
N MET A 395 20.47 -18.41 32.02
CA MET A 395 20.43 -19.81 31.59
C MET A 395 21.76 -20.22 30.97
N GLY A 396 22.18 -21.47 31.18
CA GLY A 396 23.42 -21.98 30.60
C GLY A 396 23.75 -23.39 31.04
N PRO A 397 25.09 -23.76 31.11
CA PRO A 397 26.27 -22.96 30.75
C PRO A 397 26.51 -22.81 29.24
N GLU A 398 26.06 -23.80 28.45
CA GLU A 398 26.21 -23.85 26.99
C GLU A 398 24.85 -24.10 26.31
N ALA A 399 24.85 -24.40 25.01
CA ALA A 399 23.63 -24.72 24.27
C ALA A 399 23.37 -26.24 24.19
N GLY A 400 22.14 -26.62 23.83
CA GLY A 400 21.74 -28.03 23.62
C GLY A 400 21.82 -28.87 24.89
N THR A 401 22.48 -30.02 24.83
CA THR A 401 22.59 -30.99 25.97
C THR A 401 23.40 -30.44 27.14
N GLU A 402 24.28 -29.50 26.91
CA GLU A 402 25.10 -28.83 27.93
C GLU A 402 24.43 -27.58 28.54
N GLY A 403 23.23 -27.25 28.08
CA GLY A 403 22.44 -26.10 28.53
C GLY A 403 21.32 -26.50 29.50
N GLY A 404 20.34 -25.61 29.65
CA GLY A 404 19.10 -25.88 30.38
C GLY A 404 19.19 -25.77 31.92
N GLN A 405 20.26 -25.16 32.45
CA GLN A 405 20.48 -24.92 33.87
C GLN A 405 20.36 -23.44 34.19
N ILE A 406 19.92 -23.09 35.38
CA ILE A 406 19.98 -21.73 35.92
C ILE A 406 21.38 -21.53 36.50
N LEU A 407 22.17 -20.62 35.91
CA LEU A 407 23.49 -20.28 36.41
C LEU A 407 23.42 -19.21 37.49
N PHE A 408 22.50 -18.26 37.32
CA PHE A 408 22.31 -17.16 38.24
C PHE A 408 20.86 -16.74 38.28
N GLN A 409 20.42 -16.33 39.45
CA GLN A 409 19.14 -15.65 39.67
C GLN A 409 19.31 -14.60 40.75
N GLY A 410 18.93 -13.35 40.47
CA GLY A 410 19.04 -12.22 41.38
C GLY A 410 19.09 -10.90 40.64
N THR A 411 19.48 -9.82 41.34
CA THR A 411 19.55 -8.49 40.69
C THR A 411 20.72 -8.38 39.72
N PRO A 412 20.65 -7.52 38.69
CA PRO A 412 21.75 -7.26 37.77
C PRO A 412 23.04 -6.86 38.49
N GLU A 413 22.96 -6.06 39.56
CA GLU A 413 24.12 -5.62 40.34
C GLU A 413 24.81 -6.78 41.08
N ALA A 414 24.04 -7.79 41.51
CA ALA A 414 24.60 -9.00 42.11
C ALA A 414 25.30 -9.85 41.04
N CYS A 415 24.73 -9.97 39.83
CA CYS A 415 25.35 -10.65 38.70
C CYS A 415 26.70 -10.04 38.29
N MET A 416 26.79 -8.71 38.25
CA MET A 416 28.02 -7.99 37.91
C MET A 416 29.20 -8.24 38.87
N LYS A 417 28.94 -8.67 40.09
CA LYS A 417 29.93 -8.96 41.12
C LYS A 417 30.45 -10.40 41.07
N LEU A 418 29.84 -11.27 40.30
CA LEU A 418 30.23 -12.68 40.23
C LEU A 418 31.48 -12.87 39.36
N PRO A 419 32.30 -13.88 39.68
CA PRO A 419 33.47 -14.22 38.90
C PRO A 419 33.05 -14.81 37.52
N PRO A 420 33.88 -14.67 36.47
CA PRO A 420 33.55 -15.14 35.10
C PRO A 420 33.25 -16.64 34.97
N LYS A 421 33.60 -17.46 35.99
CA LYS A 421 33.26 -18.88 36.02
C LYS A 421 31.82 -19.16 36.48
N ALA A 422 31.20 -18.23 37.20
CA ALA A 422 29.86 -18.38 37.75
C ALA A 422 28.77 -17.81 36.83
N THR A 423 29.11 -16.91 35.96
CA THR A 423 28.18 -16.23 35.05
C THR A 423 28.87 -15.88 33.73
N ARG A 424 28.20 -16.04 32.60
CA ARG A 424 28.66 -15.57 31.29
C ARG A 424 28.30 -14.10 31.08
N THR A 425 27.16 -13.66 31.59
CA THR A 425 26.60 -12.32 31.39
C THR A 425 27.24 -11.27 32.29
N GLY A 426 27.51 -11.59 33.56
CA GLY A 426 28.01 -10.65 34.55
C GLY A 426 29.27 -9.87 34.15
N PRO A 427 30.33 -10.50 33.59
CA PRO A 427 31.54 -9.79 33.14
C PRO A 427 31.28 -8.75 32.03
N TYR A 428 30.36 -9.00 31.12
CA TYR A 428 29.97 -8.03 30.08
C TYR A 428 29.16 -6.88 30.69
N LEU A 429 28.19 -7.17 31.54
CA LEU A 429 27.46 -6.15 32.29
C LEU A 429 28.41 -5.30 33.17
N ALA A 430 29.40 -5.90 33.80
CA ALA A 430 30.43 -5.19 34.58
C ALA A 430 31.47 -4.46 33.71
N ARG A 431 31.44 -4.66 32.39
CA ARG A 431 32.41 -4.13 31.43
C ARG A 431 33.86 -4.55 31.71
N THR A 432 34.04 -5.65 32.44
CA THR A 432 35.36 -6.29 32.62
C THR A 432 35.77 -7.13 31.41
N LEU A 433 34.76 -7.59 30.65
CA LEU A 433 34.91 -8.13 29.30
C LEU A 433 34.18 -7.23 28.30
N SER A 434 34.75 -7.08 27.13
CA SER A 434 34.15 -6.36 26.02
C SER A 434 34.55 -6.99 24.68
N VAL A 435 33.68 -6.86 23.67
CA VAL A 435 34.02 -7.26 22.31
C VAL A 435 34.90 -6.19 21.71
N THR A 436 36.20 -6.46 21.63
CA THR A 436 37.20 -5.52 21.09
C THR A 436 37.69 -5.98 19.73
N ARG A 437 38.02 -5.02 18.89
CA ARG A 437 38.63 -5.29 17.59
C ARG A 437 40.16 -5.36 17.77
N GLU A 438 40.73 -6.54 17.58
CA GLU A 438 42.20 -6.73 17.63
C GLU A 438 42.89 -6.25 16.35
N ALA A 439 42.25 -6.40 15.19
CA ALA A 439 42.85 -6.04 13.91
C ALA A 439 42.64 -4.57 13.55
N LYS A 440 43.65 -3.93 12.95
CA LYS A 440 43.52 -2.58 12.39
C LYS A 440 42.45 -2.53 11.28
N PRO A 441 41.65 -1.45 11.21
CA PRO A 441 40.70 -1.26 10.11
C PRO A 441 41.42 -1.29 8.75
N LYS A 442 40.93 -2.11 7.82
CA LYS A 442 41.37 -2.03 6.42
C LYS A 442 40.93 -0.68 5.85
N LYS A 443 41.76 -0.08 5.02
CA LYS A 443 41.42 1.15 4.29
C LYS A 443 40.83 0.81 2.92
N PRO A 444 39.91 1.62 2.40
CA PRO A 444 39.44 1.46 1.02
C PRO A 444 40.62 1.60 0.03
N ASP A 445 40.66 0.74 -0.96
CA ASP A 445 41.67 0.78 -2.05
C ASP A 445 41.26 1.70 -3.22
N GLY A 446 40.13 2.39 -3.11
CA GLY A 446 39.60 3.30 -4.11
C GLY A 446 38.42 2.75 -4.95
N ALA A 447 38.14 1.45 -4.87
CA ALA A 447 36.99 0.84 -5.55
C ALA A 447 35.74 0.94 -4.68
N PHE A 448 34.65 1.47 -5.26
CA PHE A 448 33.36 1.63 -4.60
C PHE A 448 32.22 1.11 -5.46
N LEU A 449 31.33 0.35 -4.87
CA LEU A 449 29.99 0.11 -5.38
C LEU A 449 29.14 1.34 -5.03
N THR A 450 28.54 2.00 -6.02
CA THR A 450 27.84 3.26 -5.77
C THR A 450 26.42 3.20 -6.27
N VAL A 451 25.46 3.45 -5.37
CA VAL A 451 24.06 3.68 -5.70
C VAL A 451 23.86 5.17 -5.97
N ARG A 452 23.32 5.54 -7.12
CA ARG A 452 23.09 6.92 -7.54
C ARG A 452 21.61 7.28 -7.49
N GLU A 453 21.32 8.46 -6.93
CA GLU A 453 20.00 9.07 -6.86
C GLU A 453 18.92 8.10 -6.36
N ALA A 454 19.13 7.44 -5.23
CA ALA A 454 18.11 6.61 -4.59
C ALA A 454 16.92 7.47 -4.14
N ARG A 455 15.71 7.19 -4.68
CA ARG A 455 14.49 8.02 -4.48
C ARG A 455 13.28 7.21 -4.05
N ALA A 456 13.46 5.99 -3.61
CA ALA A 456 12.37 5.15 -3.16
C ALA A 456 11.95 5.48 -1.72
N ASN A 457 10.67 5.37 -1.41
CA ASN A 457 10.10 5.64 -0.09
C ASN A 457 10.52 7.03 0.44
N ASN A 458 11.19 7.08 1.59
CA ASN A 458 11.67 8.32 2.22
C ASN A 458 13.04 8.79 1.71
N LEU A 459 13.68 8.09 0.78
CA LEU A 459 14.99 8.49 0.23
C LEU A 459 14.85 9.70 -0.71
N ARG A 460 15.67 10.72 -0.45
CA ARG A 460 15.57 12.05 -1.11
C ARG A 460 16.56 12.24 -2.25
N GLY A 461 16.81 11.21 -3.05
CA GLY A 461 17.78 11.29 -4.15
C GLY A 461 19.22 11.23 -3.65
N ILE A 462 19.49 10.34 -2.70
CA ILE A 462 20.82 10.20 -2.09
C ILE A 462 21.74 9.34 -2.95
N ASP A 463 23.04 9.64 -2.88
CA ASP A 463 24.12 8.81 -3.38
C ASP A 463 24.76 8.05 -2.22
N ALA A 464 24.91 6.74 -2.35
CA ALA A 464 25.55 5.90 -1.32
C ALA A 464 26.71 5.10 -1.91
N LYS A 465 27.88 5.15 -1.23
CA LYS A 465 29.11 4.48 -1.65
C LYS A 465 29.46 3.38 -0.67
N PHE A 466 29.65 2.17 -1.19
CA PHE A 466 30.05 0.99 -0.42
C PHE A 466 31.46 0.58 -0.89
N PRO A 467 32.49 0.64 -0.03
CA PRO A 467 33.84 0.27 -0.43
C PRO A 467 33.92 -1.25 -0.70
N VAL A 468 34.52 -1.62 -1.81
CA VAL A 468 34.70 -3.01 -2.21
C VAL A 468 35.73 -3.71 -1.30
N GLY A 469 35.49 -4.98 -0.98
CA GLY A 469 36.38 -5.80 -0.16
C GLY A 469 36.44 -5.46 1.33
N LEU A 470 35.52 -4.63 1.82
CA LEU A 470 35.43 -4.22 3.22
C LEU A 470 34.08 -4.63 3.86
N LEU A 471 34.11 -4.76 5.18
CA LEU A 471 32.88 -4.87 5.98
C LEU A 471 32.26 -3.47 6.13
N THR A 472 31.06 -3.29 5.58
CA THR A 472 30.30 -2.05 5.67
C THR A 472 29.05 -2.25 6.51
N CYS A 473 28.86 -1.45 7.53
CA CYS A 473 27.65 -1.43 8.36
C CYS A 473 26.78 -0.23 7.97
N VAL A 474 25.49 -0.48 7.67
CA VAL A 474 24.49 0.55 7.42
C VAL A 474 23.62 0.70 8.67
N THR A 475 23.74 1.84 9.35
CA THR A 475 23.07 2.11 10.63
C THR A 475 22.19 3.35 10.57
N GLY A 476 21.36 3.55 11.57
CA GLY A 476 20.45 4.67 11.74
C GLY A 476 19.16 4.25 12.44
N VAL A 477 18.35 5.22 12.87
CA VAL A 477 17.08 4.98 13.55
C VAL A 477 16.10 4.16 12.70
N SER A 478 15.11 3.55 13.33
CA SER A 478 14.04 2.83 12.62
C SER A 478 13.34 3.76 11.63
N GLY A 479 12.96 3.23 10.46
CA GLY A 479 12.34 4.05 9.41
C GLY A 479 13.26 5.01 8.64
N SER A 480 14.58 5.06 8.92
CA SER A 480 15.51 5.98 8.23
C SER A 480 15.80 5.62 6.76
N GLY A 481 15.30 4.49 6.24
CA GLY A 481 15.48 4.08 4.85
C GLY A 481 16.62 3.08 4.61
N LYS A 482 17.22 2.50 5.66
CA LYS A 482 18.31 1.49 5.55
C LYS A 482 17.91 0.32 4.66
N SER A 483 16.80 -0.32 4.96
CA SER A 483 16.29 -1.49 4.21
C SER A 483 15.94 -1.10 2.77
N THR A 484 15.35 0.08 2.56
CA THR A 484 15.05 0.58 1.21
C THR A 484 16.32 0.74 0.38
N LEU A 485 17.39 1.31 0.95
CA LEU A 485 18.65 1.49 0.24
C LEU A 485 19.34 0.14 -0.06
N VAL A 486 19.42 -0.74 0.96
CA VAL A 486 20.21 -1.99 0.86
C VAL A 486 19.37 -3.11 0.24
N ASN A 487 18.17 -3.40 0.77
CA ASN A 487 17.38 -4.55 0.34
C ASN A 487 16.58 -4.25 -0.93
N ASP A 488 15.83 -3.11 -0.96
CA ASP A 488 14.90 -2.85 -2.06
C ASP A 488 15.59 -2.30 -3.32
N ILE A 489 16.74 -1.62 -3.18
CA ILE A 489 17.49 -1.07 -4.31
C ILE A 489 18.73 -1.91 -4.61
N LEU A 490 19.73 -1.92 -3.72
CA LEU A 490 21.03 -2.50 -3.99
C LEU A 490 20.96 -4.02 -4.20
N ALA A 491 20.39 -4.76 -3.25
CA ALA A 491 20.32 -6.21 -3.31
C ALA A 491 19.43 -6.67 -4.48
N VAL A 492 18.28 -6.04 -4.72
CA VAL A 492 17.41 -6.40 -5.86
C VAL A 492 18.10 -6.15 -7.20
N GLN A 493 18.76 -5.00 -7.38
CA GLN A 493 19.47 -4.72 -8.63
C GLN A 493 20.69 -5.65 -8.82
N ALA A 494 21.43 -5.95 -7.75
CA ALA A 494 22.53 -6.90 -7.79
C ALA A 494 22.04 -8.33 -8.11
N ALA A 495 20.97 -8.79 -7.46
CA ALA A 495 20.36 -10.09 -7.76
C ALA A 495 19.88 -10.17 -9.22
N ARG A 496 19.33 -9.08 -9.74
CA ARG A 496 18.91 -9.01 -11.15
C ARG A 496 20.08 -9.14 -12.11
N LYS A 497 21.16 -8.39 -11.87
CA LYS A 497 22.35 -8.37 -12.75
C LYS A 497 23.20 -9.62 -12.60
N LEU A 498 23.44 -10.09 -11.38
CA LEU A 498 24.41 -11.15 -11.09
C LEU A 498 23.76 -12.55 -11.02
N ASN A 499 22.54 -12.64 -10.48
CA ASN A 499 21.86 -13.91 -10.25
C ASN A 499 20.69 -14.16 -11.25
N GLY A 500 20.41 -13.21 -12.17
CA GLY A 500 19.33 -13.34 -13.14
C GLY A 500 17.92 -13.24 -12.53
N ALA A 501 17.78 -12.63 -11.35
CA ALA A 501 16.48 -12.40 -10.70
C ALA A 501 15.59 -11.48 -11.55
N ARG A 502 14.28 -11.62 -11.42
CA ARG A 502 13.30 -10.87 -12.21
C ARG A 502 12.67 -9.70 -11.47
N THR A 503 12.87 -9.62 -10.16
CA THR A 503 12.33 -8.54 -9.34
C THR A 503 12.90 -7.20 -9.78
N LEU A 504 12.04 -6.18 -9.87
CA LEU A 504 12.48 -4.84 -10.19
C LEU A 504 12.95 -4.11 -8.93
N PRO A 505 14.11 -3.42 -8.98
CA PRO A 505 14.57 -2.62 -7.87
C PRO A 505 13.69 -1.39 -7.66
N ALA A 506 13.65 -0.89 -6.44
CA ALA A 506 12.97 0.35 -6.11
C ALA A 506 13.66 1.56 -6.80
N LYS A 507 13.00 2.70 -6.85
CA LYS A 507 13.36 3.87 -7.68
C LYS A 507 14.75 4.42 -7.35
N HIS A 508 15.65 4.35 -8.32
CA HIS A 508 17.00 4.92 -8.30
C HIS A 508 17.45 5.23 -9.73
N ARG A 509 18.55 5.93 -9.92
CA ARG A 509 19.06 6.22 -11.27
C ARG A 509 19.82 5.04 -11.85
N HIS A 510 20.91 4.62 -11.22
CA HIS A 510 21.72 3.45 -11.60
C HIS A 510 22.67 3.05 -10.46
N ILE A 511 23.30 1.89 -10.59
CA ILE A 511 24.33 1.40 -9.69
C ILE A 511 25.63 1.19 -10.47
N GLU A 512 26.70 1.84 -10.00
CA GLU A 512 28.03 1.76 -10.60
C GLU A 512 28.82 0.58 -10.01
N ASN A 513 29.67 -0.03 -10.85
CA ASN A 513 30.66 -1.01 -10.45
C ASN A 513 30.11 -2.35 -9.93
N LEU A 514 28.89 -2.72 -10.32
CA LEU A 514 28.36 -4.07 -10.04
C LEU A 514 29.17 -5.18 -10.73
N ASP A 515 29.91 -4.84 -11.79
CA ASP A 515 30.73 -5.81 -12.54
C ASP A 515 31.96 -6.31 -11.77
N PHE A 516 32.27 -5.72 -10.62
CA PHE A 516 33.29 -6.25 -9.71
C PHE A 516 32.85 -7.52 -8.97
N PHE A 517 31.58 -7.88 -9.07
CA PHE A 517 30.99 -8.98 -8.32
C PHE A 517 30.46 -10.07 -9.26
N GLU A 518 30.69 -11.32 -8.90
CA GLU A 518 30.20 -12.48 -9.68
C GLU A 518 28.81 -12.93 -9.22
N LYS A 519 28.51 -12.78 -7.93
CA LYS A 519 27.29 -13.29 -7.33
C LYS A 519 26.86 -12.46 -6.12
N LEU A 520 25.56 -12.33 -5.91
CA LEU A 520 24.97 -11.86 -4.67
C LEU A 520 24.52 -13.06 -3.82
N VAL A 521 24.89 -13.06 -2.55
CA VAL A 521 24.32 -13.92 -1.51
C VAL A 521 23.62 -13.03 -0.50
N GLN A 522 22.33 -13.28 -0.27
CA GLN A 522 21.53 -12.58 0.73
C GLN A 522 21.14 -13.57 1.83
N VAL A 523 21.34 -13.17 3.07
CA VAL A 523 20.92 -13.90 4.26
C VAL A 523 19.97 -12.98 5.03
N ASP A 524 18.75 -13.42 5.24
CA ASP A 524 17.70 -12.72 5.95
C ASP A 524 17.28 -13.49 7.22
N GLN A 525 16.28 -12.95 7.92
CA GLN A 525 15.74 -13.54 9.14
C GLN A 525 14.49 -14.41 8.88
N GLU A 526 14.18 -14.70 7.59
CA GLU A 526 13.04 -15.56 7.29
C GLU A 526 13.30 -17.01 7.72
N PRO A 527 12.27 -17.74 8.16
CA PRO A 527 12.41 -19.14 8.54
C PRO A 527 12.96 -19.99 7.39
N ILE A 528 13.97 -20.81 7.70
CA ILE A 528 14.58 -21.76 6.76
C ILE A 528 13.58 -22.88 6.46
N GLY A 529 12.81 -22.73 5.38
CA GLY A 529 11.83 -23.70 4.93
C GLY A 529 10.49 -23.63 5.68
N ARG A 530 9.41 -23.88 4.93
CA ARG A 530 8.03 -23.86 5.43
C ARG A 530 7.42 -25.25 5.60
N SER A 531 8.20 -26.29 5.32
CA SER A 531 7.77 -27.68 5.39
C SER A 531 8.27 -28.36 6.68
N PRO A 532 7.45 -29.20 7.33
CA PRO A 532 7.91 -30.02 8.45
C PRO A 532 9.08 -30.97 8.10
N ARG A 533 9.37 -31.16 6.81
CA ARG A 533 10.51 -31.97 6.31
C ARG A 533 11.80 -31.17 6.19
N SER A 534 11.75 -29.84 6.30
CA SER A 534 12.93 -28.99 6.24
C SER A 534 13.67 -29.08 7.57
N ASN A 535 14.94 -29.43 7.51
CA ASN A 535 15.86 -29.49 8.65
C ASN A 535 17.24 -28.96 8.26
N PRO A 536 18.14 -28.67 9.20
CA PRO A 536 19.47 -28.16 8.89
C PRO A 536 20.27 -29.03 7.94
N ALA A 537 20.16 -30.35 8.05
CA ALA A 537 20.90 -31.27 7.19
C ALA A 537 20.45 -31.21 5.73
N SER A 538 19.14 -31.06 5.47
CA SER A 538 18.63 -30.84 4.11
C SER A 538 18.96 -29.44 3.56
N TYR A 539 19.06 -28.43 4.44
CA TYR A 539 19.38 -27.07 4.02
C TYR A 539 20.85 -26.89 3.64
N VAL A 540 21.77 -27.58 4.32
CA VAL A 540 23.23 -27.56 4.03
C VAL A 540 23.65 -28.67 3.08
N ASP A 541 22.71 -29.30 2.37
CA ASP A 541 22.95 -30.38 1.39
C ASP A 541 23.71 -31.60 1.95
N LEU A 542 23.57 -31.87 3.25
CA LEU A 542 24.11 -33.10 3.84
C LEU A 542 23.27 -34.33 3.50
N LEU A 543 21.99 -34.14 3.25
CA LEU A 543 21.07 -35.17 2.78
C LEU A 543 20.62 -34.77 1.36
N PRO A 544 20.92 -35.59 0.30
CA PRO A 544 20.32 -35.36 -1.00
C PRO A 544 18.80 -35.48 -0.88
N LEU A 545 18.08 -34.53 -1.45
CA LEU A 545 16.62 -34.51 -1.52
C LEU A 545 16.12 -35.59 -2.52
#